data_b9126b28b34847b1f0d7f31a89cd4f38
#
_entry.id   b9126b28b34847b1f0d7f31a89cd4f38
#
_cell.length_a   1.000
_cell.length_b   1.000
_cell.length_c   1.000
_cell.angle_alpha   90.00
_cell.angle_beta   90.00
_cell.angle_gamma   90.00
#
_symmetry.space_group_name_H-M   'P 1'
#
loop_
_entity.id
_entity.type
_entity.pdbx_description
1 polymer ?
#
loop_
_entity_poly.entity_id
_entity_poly.type
_entity_poly.pdbx_seq_one_letter_code
_entity_poly.pdbx_strand_id
1 'polypeptide(L)'
;MEENNKATSRNGHELKDMYDPETNTLDIRSNGLYPSNVLSNLCSNGFRFEGMICGSMEGFLQSLKRQDINKQRQICSMKGGNARKMSVTSWQTDQIVWWKGQAIDRQSDEYQDLIHRAYKAMFEQSERFRAALMQTRGMVLTHSTGEDNSFKTILTPTELCGILMELRDSYDKRDKTQELIEKSVAIEQENLDSEKPTARKIVYVDMGGVLMDFHAGLELI
;
A
#
# COMPACT_ATOMS: atom_id res chain seq x y z
N MET A 1 10.87 40.06 -9.65
CA MET A 1 11.36 39.38 -8.42
C MET A 1 10.48 38.18 -8.21
N GLU A 2 10.94 36.99 -8.61
CA GLU A 2 10.23 35.76 -8.31
C GLU A 2 10.40 35.45 -6.81
N GLU A 3 9.33 35.58 -6.05
CA GLU A 3 9.29 35.06 -4.68
C GLU A 3 9.42 33.53 -4.75
N ASN A 4 10.59 33.04 -4.42
CA ASN A 4 10.91 31.63 -4.31
C ASN A 4 10.16 31.09 -3.07
N ASN A 5 8.90 30.70 -3.27
CA ASN A 5 8.04 30.15 -2.23
C ASN A 5 8.50 28.70 -1.92
N LYS A 6 9.55 28.57 -1.10
CA LYS A 6 10.14 27.30 -0.73
C LYS A 6 9.19 26.53 0.20
N ALA A 7 8.80 25.34 -0.23
CA ALA A 7 7.97 24.46 0.59
C ALA A 7 8.73 24.09 1.88
N THR A 8 8.09 24.26 3.03
CA THR A 8 8.67 23.92 4.34
C THR A 8 7.90 22.81 5.04
N SER A 9 8.62 21.98 5.78
CA SER A 9 8.02 20.99 6.68
C SER A 9 7.31 21.66 7.86
N ARG A 10 6.47 20.90 8.61
CA ARG A 10 5.82 21.41 9.84
C ARG A 10 6.80 21.95 10.90
N ASN A 11 8.08 21.60 10.82
CA ASN A 11 9.13 22.04 11.72
C ASN A 11 10.01 23.16 11.08
N GLY A 12 9.55 23.80 10.00
CA GLY A 12 10.26 24.91 9.36
C GLY A 12 11.47 24.52 8.51
N HIS A 13 11.75 23.23 8.32
CA HIS A 13 12.84 22.79 7.44
C HIS A 13 12.42 22.85 5.98
N GLU A 14 13.29 23.35 5.11
CA GLU A 14 13.09 23.34 3.66
C GLU A 14 12.96 21.90 3.16
N LEU A 15 11.88 21.64 2.39
CA LEU A 15 11.68 20.36 1.69
C LEU A 15 12.39 20.44 0.34
N LYS A 16 13.02 19.32 -0.04
CA LYS A 16 13.79 19.23 -1.28
C LYS A 16 13.09 18.33 -2.28
N ASP A 17 13.14 18.69 -3.55
CA ASP A 17 12.77 17.75 -4.60
C ASP A 17 13.79 16.60 -4.64
N MET A 18 13.28 15.39 -4.61
CA MET A 18 14.06 14.15 -4.59
C MET A 18 13.86 13.33 -5.86
N TYR A 19 13.16 13.86 -6.83
CA TYR A 19 12.95 13.23 -8.11
C TYR A 19 14.02 13.66 -9.11
N ASP A 20 14.62 12.69 -9.77
CA ASP A 20 15.55 12.89 -10.88
C ASP A 20 14.87 12.48 -12.20
N PRO A 21 14.56 13.44 -13.07
CA PRO A 21 13.89 13.17 -14.35
C PRO A 21 14.79 12.47 -15.38
N GLU A 22 16.12 12.58 -15.27
CA GLU A 22 17.05 11.97 -16.22
C GLU A 22 17.10 10.46 -16.04
N THR A 23 17.07 9.99 -14.79
CA THR A 23 17.11 8.57 -14.43
C THR A 23 15.74 8.00 -14.08
N ASN A 24 14.70 8.85 -14.02
CA ASN A 24 13.37 8.50 -13.53
C ASN A 24 13.41 7.84 -12.14
N THR A 25 14.22 8.39 -11.24
CA THR A 25 14.39 7.90 -9.88
C THR A 25 13.80 8.84 -8.85
N LEU A 26 13.30 8.29 -7.75
CA LEU A 26 12.85 9.05 -6.58
C LEU A 26 13.61 8.59 -5.35
N ASP A 27 14.37 9.48 -4.71
CA ASP A 27 15.05 9.21 -3.46
C ASP A 27 14.10 9.38 -2.26
N ILE A 28 13.92 8.33 -1.46
CA ILE A 28 13.04 8.34 -0.29
C ILE A 28 13.74 9.05 0.87
N ARG A 29 13.27 10.23 1.22
CA ARG A 29 13.86 11.09 2.26
C ARG A 29 12.79 11.75 3.10
N SER A 30 12.97 11.78 4.42
CA SER A 30 12.03 12.46 5.34
C SER A 30 11.93 13.97 5.15
N ASN A 31 12.95 14.58 4.55
CA ASN A 31 13.00 15.99 4.18
C ASN A 31 12.72 16.24 2.69
N GLY A 32 12.26 15.21 1.96
CA GLY A 32 11.84 15.34 0.57
C GLY A 32 10.45 15.97 0.43
N LEU A 33 10.15 16.46 -0.78
CA LEU A 33 8.78 16.79 -1.18
C LEU A 33 7.93 15.51 -1.27
N TYR A 34 6.62 15.66 -1.32
CA TYR A 34 5.71 14.56 -1.62
C TYR A 34 6.02 14.00 -3.03
N PRO A 35 6.07 12.68 -3.21
CA PRO A 35 5.70 11.62 -2.27
C PRO A 35 6.86 11.10 -1.40
N SER A 36 8.11 11.52 -1.62
CA SER A 36 9.33 11.03 -0.97
C SER A 36 9.23 11.03 0.57
N ASN A 37 8.81 12.14 1.17
CA ASN A 37 8.70 12.28 2.63
C ASN A 37 7.65 11.37 3.26
N VAL A 38 6.59 11.04 2.54
CA VAL A 38 5.52 10.16 3.02
C VAL A 38 5.97 8.70 2.99
N LEU A 39 6.81 8.32 2.04
CA LEU A 39 7.36 6.97 1.92
C LEU A 39 8.47 6.67 2.93
N SER A 40 9.04 7.71 3.55
CA SER A 40 10.05 7.54 4.61
C SER A 40 9.46 6.81 5.83
N ASN A 41 10.21 5.86 6.39
CA ASN A 41 9.87 5.15 7.63
C ASN A 41 9.62 6.09 8.82
N LEU A 42 10.20 7.31 8.78
CA LEU A 42 10.01 8.34 9.79
C LEU A 42 8.64 9.04 9.68
N CYS A 43 7.91 8.86 8.57
CA CYS A 43 6.57 9.43 8.44
C CYS A 43 5.59 8.73 9.38
N SER A 44 4.69 9.51 9.97
CA SER A 44 3.65 8.99 10.88
C SER A 44 2.49 8.36 10.10
N ASN A 45 2.79 7.30 9.35
CA ASN A 45 1.82 6.43 8.70
C ASN A 45 1.42 5.34 9.70
N GLY A 46 0.44 5.64 10.55
CA GLY A 46 -0.02 4.70 11.59
C GLY A 46 -0.75 3.49 11.00
N PHE A 47 -0.54 2.31 11.60
CA PHE A 47 -1.21 1.06 11.22
C PHE A 47 -1.30 0.10 12.41
N ARG A 48 -2.09 -0.95 12.28
CA ARG A 48 -2.15 -2.07 13.23
C ARG A 48 -1.50 -3.30 12.58
N PHE A 49 -0.66 -3.97 13.34
CA PHE A 49 0.00 -5.17 12.86
C PHE A 49 0.04 -6.23 13.97
N GLU A 50 -0.56 -7.38 13.73
CA GLU A 50 -0.65 -8.52 14.63
C GLU A 50 -1.03 -8.15 16.08
N GLY A 51 -2.02 -7.28 16.23
CA GLY A 51 -2.53 -6.82 17.52
C GLY A 51 -1.75 -5.68 18.16
N MET A 52 -0.64 -5.21 17.57
CA MET A 52 0.10 -4.03 18.01
C MET A 52 -0.29 -2.78 17.23
N ILE A 53 -0.28 -1.63 17.90
CA ILE A 53 -0.44 -0.32 17.28
C ILE A 53 0.94 0.20 16.89
N CYS A 54 1.13 0.45 15.60
CA CYS A 54 2.35 1.03 15.05
C CYS A 54 2.09 2.50 14.71
N GLY A 55 2.82 3.42 15.33
CA GLY A 55 2.70 4.86 15.07
C GLY A 55 3.44 5.32 13.81
N SER A 56 4.37 4.47 13.34
CA SER A 56 5.18 4.65 12.13
C SER A 56 5.89 3.33 11.81
N MET A 57 6.38 3.18 10.59
CA MET A 57 7.25 2.03 10.25
C MET A 57 8.55 2.06 11.06
N GLU A 58 9.11 3.23 11.31
CA GLU A 58 10.27 3.35 12.20
C GLU A 58 9.98 2.80 13.60
N GLY A 59 8.79 3.07 14.15
CA GLY A 59 8.36 2.52 15.45
C GLY A 59 8.36 1.01 15.45
N PHE A 60 7.82 0.39 14.42
CA PHE A 60 7.86 -1.05 14.24
C PHE A 60 9.31 -1.57 14.17
N LEU A 61 10.14 -1.04 13.28
CA LEU A 61 11.53 -1.47 13.10
C LEU A 61 12.37 -1.33 14.37
N GLN A 62 12.24 -0.21 15.10
CA GLN A 62 12.98 -0.03 16.34
C GLN A 62 12.48 -0.94 17.48
N SER A 63 11.20 -1.33 17.45
CA SER A 63 10.63 -2.26 18.42
C SER A 63 11.21 -3.67 18.30
N LEU A 64 11.56 -4.10 17.09
CA LEU A 64 12.18 -5.42 16.83
C LEU A 64 13.53 -5.61 17.55
N LYS A 65 14.18 -4.52 17.95
CA LYS A 65 15.46 -4.55 18.67
C LYS A 65 15.29 -4.77 20.18
N ARG A 66 14.11 -5.16 20.64
CA ARG A 66 13.76 -5.33 22.05
C ARG A 66 13.08 -6.67 22.27
N GLN A 67 13.57 -7.45 23.24
CA GLN A 67 12.94 -8.70 23.64
C GLN A 67 11.66 -8.49 24.45
N ASP A 68 11.66 -7.48 25.34
CA ASP A 68 10.52 -7.20 26.22
C ASP A 68 9.31 -6.70 25.44
N ILE A 69 8.18 -7.40 25.54
CA ILE A 69 6.95 -7.11 24.80
C ILE A 69 6.36 -5.75 25.16
N ASN A 70 6.48 -5.29 26.41
CA ASN A 70 5.93 -4.01 26.81
C ASN A 70 6.78 -2.87 26.22
N LYS A 71 8.09 -3.04 26.16
CA LYS A 71 8.99 -2.13 25.43
C LYS A 71 8.71 -2.14 23.94
N GLN A 72 8.46 -3.29 23.34
CA GLN A 72 8.05 -3.38 21.95
C GLN A 72 6.78 -2.55 21.69
N ARG A 73 5.72 -2.76 22.49
CA ARG A 73 4.46 -2.00 22.36
C ARG A 73 4.67 -0.50 22.49
N GLN A 74 5.46 -0.09 23.47
CA GLN A 74 5.78 1.32 23.71
C GLN A 74 6.46 1.95 22.50
N ILE A 75 7.53 1.30 21.98
CA ILE A 75 8.33 1.84 20.87
C ILE A 75 7.53 1.78 19.55
N CYS A 76 6.82 0.66 19.31
CA CYS A 76 6.01 0.47 18.11
C CYS A 76 4.97 1.57 17.94
N SER A 77 4.33 2.03 19.03
CA SER A 77 3.33 3.10 19.01
C SER A 77 3.91 4.51 18.77
N MET A 78 5.22 4.67 18.74
CA MET A 78 5.87 5.97 18.59
C MET A 78 5.82 6.48 17.14
N LYS A 79 5.79 7.81 16.99
CA LYS A 79 6.07 8.49 15.72
C LYS A 79 7.55 8.38 15.37
N GLY A 80 7.87 8.36 14.08
CA GLY A 80 9.19 8.01 13.56
C GLY A 80 10.38 8.72 14.20
N GLY A 81 10.33 10.05 14.34
CA GLY A 81 11.42 10.80 14.97
C GLY A 81 11.70 10.40 16.42
N ASN A 82 10.64 10.08 17.19
CA ASN A 82 10.78 9.61 18.57
C ASN A 82 11.23 8.15 18.63
N ALA A 83 10.68 7.31 17.75
CA ALA A 83 11.07 5.91 17.63
C ALA A 83 12.58 5.77 17.29
N ARG A 84 13.09 6.59 16.36
CA ARG A 84 14.50 6.59 15.97
C ARG A 84 15.44 6.83 17.17
N LYS A 85 15.05 7.67 18.14
CA LYS A 85 15.83 7.92 19.36
C LYS A 85 15.92 6.69 20.26
N MET A 86 15.06 5.68 20.06
CA MET A 86 15.07 4.43 20.83
C MET A 86 15.98 3.36 20.23
N SER A 87 16.75 3.69 19.20
CA SER A 87 17.65 2.77 18.52
C SER A 87 18.70 2.19 19.46
N VAL A 88 18.97 0.89 19.30
CA VAL A 88 20.06 0.17 19.96
C VAL A 88 20.77 -0.71 18.94
N THR A 89 21.99 -1.08 19.23
CA THR A 89 22.86 -1.86 18.35
C THR A 89 23.19 -3.26 18.89
N SER A 90 22.72 -3.61 20.08
CA SER A 90 23.02 -4.91 20.72
C SER A 90 22.66 -6.13 19.85
N TRP A 91 21.58 -6.03 19.06
CA TRP A 91 21.13 -7.07 18.13
C TRP A 91 22.16 -7.38 17.01
N GLN A 92 23.10 -6.47 16.76
CA GLN A 92 24.12 -6.66 15.71
C GLN A 92 25.16 -7.73 16.10
N THR A 93 25.28 -8.07 17.39
CA THR A 93 26.25 -9.03 17.90
C THR A 93 25.86 -10.46 17.56
N ASP A 94 24.59 -10.78 17.76
CA ASP A 94 24.02 -12.13 17.56
C ASP A 94 23.06 -12.23 16.38
N GLN A 95 22.77 -11.07 15.74
CA GLN A 95 21.82 -10.97 14.63
C GLN A 95 20.39 -11.36 15.01
N ILE A 96 20.06 -11.34 16.30
CA ILE A 96 18.73 -11.70 16.79
C ILE A 96 17.90 -10.44 17.02
N VAL A 97 16.72 -10.44 16.39
CA VAL A 97 15.65 -9.47 16.61
C VAL A 97 14.44 -10.18 17.22
N TRP A 98 13.47 -9.43 17.69
CA TRP A 98 12.38 -9.99 18.50
C TRP A 98 11.04 -9.47 18.01
N TRP A 99 10.08 -10.38 17.84
CA TRP A 99 8.70 -9.99 17.61
C TRP A 99 7.77 -10.76 18.55
N LYS A 100 6.99 -10.03 19.35
CA LYS A 100 6.05 -10.60 20.34
C LYS A 100 6.69 -11.64 21.28
N GLY A 101 7.97 -11.41 21.64
CA GLY A 101 8.74 -12.29 22.52
C GLY A 101 9.43 -13.46 21.83
N GLN A 102 9.21 -13.66 20.53
CA GLN A 102 9.90 -14.66 19.72
C GLN A 102 11.18 -14.09 19.13
N ALA A 103 12.25 -14.86 19.22
CA ALA A 103 13.55 -14.54 18.61
C ALA A 103 13.51 -14.88 17.12
N ILE A 104 13.99 -14.00 16.29
CA ILE A 104 14.05 -14.13 14.82
C ILE A 104 15.46 -13.76 14.37
N ASP A 105 16.09 -14.60 13.57
CA ASP A 105 17.36 -14.25 12.92
C ASP A 105 17.12 -13.16 11.89
N ARG A 106 17.86 -12.04 11.99
CA ARG A 106 17.81 -10.90 11.05
C ARG A 106 18.11 -11.32 9.62
N GLN A 107 18.88 -12.36 9.41
CA GLN A 107 19.30 -12.84 8.09
C GLN A 107 18.36 -13.91 7.51
N SER A 108 17.28 -14.27 8.22
CA SER A 108 16.35 -15.33 7.81
C SER A 108 15.24 -14.84 6.88
N ASP A 109 14.66 -15.79 6.13
CA ASP A 109 13.44 -15.55 5.34
C ASP A 109 12.24 -15.20 6.23
N GLU A 110 12.20 -15.71 7.48
CA GLU A 110 11.17 -15.37 8.47
C GLU A 110 11.19 -13.86 8.79
N TYR A 111 12.39 -13.29 8.91
CA TYR A 111 12.53 -11.84 9.10
C TYR A 111 12.03 -11.07 7.88
N GLN A 112 12.41 -11.50 6.68
CA GLN A 112 11.97 -10.83 5.44
C GLN A 112 10.44 -10.90 5.31
N ASP A 113 9.83 -12.06 5.56
CA ASP A 113 8.37 -12.21 5.56
C ASP A 113 7.70 -11.28 6.59
N LEU A 114 8.24 -11.20 7.80
CA LEU A 114 7.72 -10.30 8.85
C LEU A 114 7.72 -8.83 8.37
N ILE A 115 8.81 -8.37 7.77
CA ILE A 115 8.92 -6.99 7.26
C ILE A 115 7.93 -6.76 6.12
N HIS A 116 7.86 -7.67 5.14
CA HIS A 116 6.92 -7.58 4.01
C HIS A 116 5.48 -7.51 4.50
N ARG A 117 5.07 -8.36 5.46
CA ARG A 117 3.71 -8.34 6.04
C ARG A 117 3.42 -7.03 6.76
N ALA A 118 4.39 -6.46 7.48
CA ALA A 118 4.21 -5.18 8.16
C ALA A 118 4.02 -4.01 7.16
N TYR A 119 4.81 -3.96 6.08
CA TYR A 119 4.64 -2.96 5.02
C TYR A 119 3.31 -3.12 4.29
N LYS A 120 2.90 -4.36 4.01
CA LYS A 120 1.58 -4.65 3.42
C LYS A 120 0.46 -4.16 4.33
N ALA A 121 0.54 -4.42 5.63
CA ALA A 121 -0.45 -3.94 6.60
C ALA A 121 -0.51 -2.39 6.64
N MET A 122 0.62 -1.70 6.59
CA MET A 122 0.67 -0.25 6.49
C MET A 122 0.07 0.26 5.18
N PHE A 123 0.38 -0.38 4.06
CA PHE A 123 -0.17 -0.03 2.74
C PHE A 123 -1.69 -0.17 2.70
N GLU A 124 -2.23 -1.23 3.27
CA GLU A 124 -3.67 -1.48 3.30
C GLU A 124 -4.43 -0.49 4.19
N GLN A 125 -3.82 -0.05 5.29
CA GLN A 125 -4.49 0.75 6.32
C GLN A 125 -4.21 2.26 6.21
N SER A 126 -3.08 2.67 5.63
CA SER A 126 -2.73 4.08 5.46
C SER A 126 -2.98 4.54 4.04
N GLU A 127 -4.14 5.17 3.82
CA GLU A 127 -4.49 5.75 2.51
C GLU A 127 -3.42 6.73 2.01
N ARG A 128 -2.90 7.58 2.92
CA ARG A 128 -1.84 8.53 2.60
C ARG A 128 -0.57 7.84 2.09
N PHE A 129 -0.15 6.75 2.74
CA PHE A 129 1.03 5.98 2.32
C PHE A 129 0.78 5.31 0.98
N ARG A 130 -0.38 4.67 0.83
CA ARG A 130 -0.79 4.02 -0.42
C ARG A 130 -0.82 5.01 -1.57
N ALA A 131 -1.47 6.17 -1.41
CA ALA A 131 -1.52 7.20 -2.44
C ALA A 131 -0.12 7.69 -2.83
N ALA A 132 0.76 7.93 -1.85
CA ALA A 132 2.13 8.34 -2.12
C ALA A 132 2.91 7.26 -2.89
N LEU A 133 2.75 5.99 -2.54
CA LEU A 133 3.42 4.90 -3.24
C LEU A 133 2.91 4.74 -4.68
N MET A 134 1.59 4.84 -4.87
CA MET A 134 1.00 4.75 -6.21
C MET A 134 1.35 5.96 -7.11
N GLN A 135 1.70 7.11 -6.54
CA GLN A 135 2.23 8.25 -7.30
C GLN A 135 3.60 7.96 -7.94
N THR A 136 4.32 6.97 -7.43
CA THR A 136 5.65 6.58 -7.96
C THR A 136 5.61 5.50 -9.04
N ARG A 137 4.44 5.26 -9.67
CA ARG A 137 4.32 4.29 -10.76
C ARG A 137 5.34 4.54 -11.86
N GLY A 138 6.06 3.49 -12.26
CA GLY A 138 7.09 3.56 -13.28
C GLY A 138 8.42 4.15 -12.84
N MET A 139 8.51 4.73 -11.64
CA MET A 139 9.78 5.26 -11.11
C MET A 139 10.60 4.16 -10.43
N VAL A 140 11.90 4.29 -10.46
CA VAL A 140 12.82 3.52 -9.62
C VAL A 140 12.94 4.23 -8.27
N LEU A 141 12.71 3.50 -7.19
CA LEU A 141 12.87 4.03 -5.84
C LEU A 141 14.30 3.81 -5.36
N THR A 142 14.87 4.85 -4.75
CA THR A 142 16.18 4.82 -4.12
C THR A 142 16.11 5.34 -2.68
N HIS A 143 17.13 5.04 -1.88
CA HIS A 143 17.27 5.58 -0.54
C HIS A 143 18.75 5.86 -0.28
N SER A 144 19.18 7.08 -0.57
CA SER A 144 20.59 7.50 -0.52
C SER A 144 21.15 7.66 0.88
N THR A 145 20.33 7.47 1.93
CA THR A 145 20.76 7.48 3.34
C THR A 145 20.66 6.11 3.96
N GLY A 146 21.59 5.83 4.86
CA GLY A 146 21.70 4.54 5.51
C GLY A 146 22.86 3.73 4.94
N GLU A 147 23.11 2.60 5.57
CA GLU A 147 24.17 1.65 5.18
C GLU A 147 23.49 0.41 4.58
N ASP A 148 23.90 0.02 3.39
CA ASP A 148 23.35 -1.17 2.71
C ASP A 148 24.06 -2.45 3.18
N ASN A 149 24.04 -2.66 4.48
CA ASN A 149 24.63 -3.81 5.15
C ASN A 149 23.64 -4.38 6.17
N SER A 150 23.07 -5.57 5.87
CA SER A 150 22.07 -6.23 6.70
C SER A 150 22.57 -6.63 8.09
N PHE A 151 23.89 -6.80 8.28
CA PHE A 151 24.47 -7.08 9.59
C PHE A 151 24.51 -5.85 10.51
N LYS A 152 24.43 -4.64 9.96
CA LYS A 152 24.49 -3.38 10.70
C LYS A 152 23.18 -2.61 10.68
N THR A 153 22.32 -2.87 9.69
CA THR A 153 21.08 -2.12 9.48
C THR A 153 19.86 -3.02 9.63
N ILE A 154 18.89 -2.58 10.45
CA ILE A 154 17.64 -3.32 10.67
C ILE A 154 16.81 -3.46 9.40
N LEU A 155 16.92 -2.52 8.49
CA LEU A 155 16.36 -2.54 7.15
C LEU A 155 17.30 -1.76 6.24
N THR A 156 17.84 -2.43 5.22
CA THR A 156 18.75 -1.79 4.26
C THR A 156 18.00 -0.92 3.24
N PRO A 157 18.67 0.05 2.60
CA PRO A 157 18.11 0.78 1.47
C PRO A 157 17.59 -0.11 0.36
N THR A 158 18.32 -1.16 0.00
CA THR A 158 17.91 -2.13 -1.03
C THR A 158 16.64 -2.89 -0.63
N GLU A 159 16.54 -3.38 0.61
CA GLU A 159 15.33 -4.04 1.13
C GLU A 159 14.13 -3.10 1.12
N LEU A 160 14.30 -1.87 1.63
CA LEU A 160 13.23 -0.87 1.65
C LEU A 160 12.69 -0.61 0.24
N CYS A 161 13.56 -0.28 -0.70
CA CYS A 161 13.14 0.06 -2.06
C CYS A 161 12.52 -1.14 -2.79
N GLY A 162 13.07 -2.34 -2.59
CA GLY A 162 12.54 -3.59 -3.14
C GLY A 162 11.11 -3.86 -2.68
N ILE A 163 10.86 -3.82 -1.37
CA ILE A 163 9.53 -4.02 -0.77
C ILE A 163 8.52 -3.01 -1.31
N LEU A 164 8.88 -1.74 -1.39
CA LEU A 164 7.97 -0.70 -1.86
C LEU A 164 7.62 -0.86 -3.33
N MET A 165 8.59 -1.15 -4.19
CA MET A 165 8.35 -1.39 -5.61
C MET A 165 7.51 -2.64 -5.83
N GLU A 166 7.76 -3.73 -5.11
CA GLU A 166 6.98 -4.96 -5.18
C GLU A 166 5.51 -4.73 -4.75
N LEU A 167 5.27 -4.04 -3.64
CA LEU A 167 3.92 -3.70 -3.18
C LEU A 167 3.17 -2.87 -4.21
N ARG A 168 3.81 -1.85 -4.76
CA ARG A 168 3.25 -0.99 -5.81
C ARG A 168 2.86 -1.80 -7.03
N ASP A 169 3.80 -2.58 -7.55
CA ASP A 169 3.63 -3.30 -8.81
C ASP A 169 2.61 -4.46 -8.69
N SER A 170 2.55 -5.10 -7.52
CA SER A 170 1.55 -6.14 -7.25
C SER A 170 0.13 -5.55 -7.09
N TYR A 171 0.00 -4.37 -6.53
CA TYR A 171 -1.28 -3.67 -6.44
C TYR A 171 -1.76 -3.21 -7.82
N ASP A 172 -0.87 -2.66 -8.63
CA ASP A 172 -1.17 -2.21 -9.98
C ASP A 172 -1.67 -3.35 -10.89
N LYS A 173 -1.07 -4.54 -10.75
CA LYS A 173 -1.54 -5.74 -11.46
C LYS A 173 -2.95 -6.18 -11.03
N ARG A 174 -3.25 -6.14 -9.73
CA ARG A 174 -4.58 -6.49 -9.21
C ARG A 174 -5.64 -5.50 -9.66
N ASP A 175 -5.34 -4.21 -9.60
CA ASP A 175 -6.25 -3.14 -10.02
C ASP A 175 -6.63 -3.29 -11.49
N LYS A 176 -5.65 -3.50 -12.38
CA LYS A 176 -5.88 -3.76 -13.81
C LYS A 176 -6.68 -5.04 -14.06
N THR A 177 -6.42 -6.10 -13.29
CA THR A 177 -7.17 -7.35 -13.42
C THR A 177 -8.63 -7.17 -13.01
N GLN A 178 -8.87 -6.44 -11.92
CA GLN A 178 -10.21 -6.14 -11.45
C GLN A 178 -10.99 -5.29 -12.46
N GLU A 179 -10.36 -4.28 -13.05
CA GLU A 179 -10.97 -3.46 -14.11
C GLU A 179 -11.35 -4.29 -15.35
N LEU A 180 -10.50 -5.26 -15.74
CA LEU A 180 -10.79 -6.16 -16.86
C LEU A 180 -11.97 -7.09 -16.56
N ILE A 181 -12.05 -7.62 -15.33
CA ILE A 181 -13.17 -8.47 -14.90
C ILE A 181 -14.47 -7.66 -14.93
N GLU A 182 -14.47 -6.45 -14.38
CA GLU A 182 -15.65 -5.58 -14.37
C GLU A 182 -16.13 -5.24 -15.78
N LYS A 183 -15.21 -4.95 -16.70
CA LYS A 183 -15.54 -4.74 -18.11
C LYS A 183 -16.12 -5.98 -18.77
N SER A 184 -15.57 -7.18 -18.50
CA SER A 184 -16.09 -8.45 -19.05
C SER A 184 -17.50 -8.72 -18.54
N VAL A 185 -17.76 -8.53 -17.26
CA VAL A 185 -19.09 -8.72 -16.66
C VAL A 185 -20.11 -7.73 -17.25
N ALA A 186 -19.72 -6.48 -17.46
CA ALA A 186 -20.59 -5.49 -18.09
C ALA A 186 -20.97 -5.86 -19.52
N ILE A 187 -20.02 -6.37 -20.31
CA ILE A 187 -20.28 -6.85 -21.69
C ILE A 187 -21.21 -8.05 -21.69
N GLU A 188 -21.00 -9.01 -20.79
CA GLU A 188 -21.90 -10.17 -20.67
C GLU A 188 -23.34 -9.77 -20.31
N GLN A 189 -23.50 -8.80 -19.40
CA GLN A 189 -24.79 -8.27 -19.00
C GLN A 189 -25.49 -7.56 -20.17
N GLU A 190 -24.76 -6.77 -20.95
CA GLU A 190 -25.30 -6.09 -22.14
C GLU A 190 -25.75 -7.08 -23.20
N ASN A 191 -24.99 -8.15 -23.41
CA ASN A 191 -25.35 -9.23 -24.33
C ASN A 191 -26.63 -9.96 -23.87
N LEU A 192 -26.76 -10.29 -22.59
CA LEU A 192 -27.94 -10.92 -22.00
C LEU A 192 -29.19 -10.04 -22.14
N ASP A 193 -29.04 -8.73 -21.95
CA ASP A 193 -30.15 -7.79 -22.11
C ASP A 193 -30.55 -7.58 -23.58
N SER A 194 -29.61 -7.71 -24.50
CA SER A 194 -29.88 -7.66 -25.95
C SER A 194 -30.56 -8.93 -26.50
N GLU A 195 -30.35 -10.10 -25.85
CA GLU A 195 -30.94 -11.38 -26.21
C GLU A 195 -32.34 -11.60 -25.60
N LYS A 196 -32.83 -10.69 -24.76
CA LYS A 196 -34.23 -10.81 -24.28
C LYS A 196 -35.19 -10.81 -25.45
N PRO A 197 -36.00 -11.87 -25.63
CA PRO A 197 -36.88 -11.95 -26.76
C PRO A 197 -37.87 -10.80 -26.71
N THR A 198 -37.89 -10.01 -27.78
CA THR A 198 -38.97 -9.06 -28.02
C THR A 198 -40.27 -9.79 -27.93
N ALA A 199 -41.17 -9.41 -27.02
CA ALA A 199 -42.45 -10.04 -26.83
C ALA A 199 -43.16 -10.19 -28.19
N ARG A 200 -43.27 -11.42 -28.67
CA ARG A 200 -44.01 -11.68 -29.91
C ARG A 200 -45.47 -11.37 -29.64
N LYS A 201 -46.02 -10.38 -30.35
CA LYS A 201 -47.47 -10.20 -30.40
C LYS A 201 -48.08 -11.44 -31.03
N ILE A 202 -48.71 -12.26 -30.21
CA ILE A 202 -49.52 -13.40 -30.72
C ILE A 202 -50.88 -12.80 -31.01
N VAL A 203 -51.24 -12.74 -32.30
CA VAL A 203 -52.57 -12.34 -32.73
C VAL A 203 -53.38 -13.61 -32.90
N TYR A 204 -54.39 -13.79 -32.06
CA TYR A 204 -55.36 -14.87 -32.23
C TYR A 204 -56.51 -14.34 -33.13
N VAL A 205 -56.74 -15.04 -34.22
CA VAL A 205 -57.90 -14.79 -35.11
C VAL A 205 -58.94 -15.83 -34.79
N ASP A 206 -60.05 -15.41 -34.23
CA ASP A 206 -61.22 -16.32 -34.05
C ASP A 206 -61.87 -16.59 -35.39
N MET A 207 -62.38 -17.84 -35.57
CA MET A 207 -63.02 -18.30 -36.78
C MET A 207 -64.31 -17.54 -37.12
N GLY A 208 -64.78 -16.62 -36.24
CA GLY A 208 -65.95 -15.77 -36.47
C GLY A 208 -65.59 -14.38 -37.05
N GLY A 209 -64.36 -14.07 -37.36
CA GLY A 209 -63.95 -12.82 -37.96
C GLY A 209 -63.82 -11.59 -36.98
N VAL A 210 -63.81 -11.80 -35.66
CA VAL A 210 -63.64 -10.76 -34.65
C VAL A 210 -62.19 -10.76 -34.15
N LEU A 211 -61.48 -9.65 -34.36
CA LEU A 211 -60.15 -9.40 -33.78
C LEU A 211 -60.31 -9.07 -32.30
N MET A 212 -59.83 -9.92 -31.40
CA MET A 212 -59.68 -9.61 -30.01
C MET A 212 -58.24 -9.33 -29.71
N ASP A 213 -57.93 -8.13 -29.23
CA ASP A 213 -56.62 -7.70 -28.79
C ASP A 213 -56.41 -8.11 -27.31
N PHE A 214 -55.69 -9.19 -27.06
CA PHE A 214 -55.33 -9.62 -25.70
C PHE A 214 -53.98 -9.06 -25.31
N HIS A 215 -53.99 -8.09 -24.41
CA HIS A 215 -52.86 -7.74 -23.62
C HIS A 215 -52.67 -8.81 -22.51
N ALA A 216 -52.00 -9.90 -22.84
CA ALA A 216 -51.57 -10.86 -21.81
C ALA A 216 -50.20 -10.50 -21.33
N GLY A 217 -50.11 -9.85 -20.15
CA GLY A 217 -48.93 -9.90 -19.35
C GLY A 217 -48.75 -11.31 -18.78
N LEU A 218 -47.80 -12.07 -19.30
CA LEU A 218 -47.33 -13.31 -18.65
C LEU A 218 -46.25 -12.91 -17.68
N GLU A 219 -46.57 -12.81 -16.39
CA GLU A 219 -45.61 -12.98 -15.30
C GLU A 219 -45.26 -14.47 -15.27
N LEU A 220 -44.00 -14.79 -15.55
CA LEU A 220 -43.43 -16.10 -15.28
C LEU A 220 -43.03 -16.15 -13.80
N ILE A 221 -43.57 -17.12 -13.12
CA ILE A 221 -43.19 -17.56 -11.77
C ILE A 221 -41.80 -18.17 -11.78
#